data_e57e45ca7955e596311c8eb481801560
#
_entry.id   e57e45ca7955e596311c8eb481801560
#
_cell.length_a   1.000
_cell.length_b   1.000
_cell.length_c   1.000
_cell.angle_alpha   90.00
_cell.angle_beta   90.00
_cell.angle_gamma   90.00
#
_symmetry.space_group_name_H-M   'P 1'
#
loop_
_entity.id
_entity.type
_entity.pdbx_description
1 polymer ?
#
loop_
_entity_poly.entity_id
_entity_poly.type
_entity_poly.pdbx_seq_one_letter_code
_entity_poly.pdbx_strand_id
1 'polypeptide(L)'
;GINIIYGENEHGKSTLLNFIVNMFYGTSKNKKGKIMSDFDKYKPWDTEEFSGKIKYTLDNGENYEVFREFSKKNPKIYDENMEDVSKEYSIDKNTGSQFFYEQTKVDEQAFTSTVVSYQNEVELDNQTQNILLQKIANTSSTGADNISYKKAFDKLNKKQLDEIGTTRSQGKPINIAIREIENLTSINESLRRYE
;
A
#
# COMPACT_ATOMS: atom_id res chain seq x y z
N GLY A 1 -19.99 9.20 -19.76
CA GLY A 1 -19.82 10.45 -20.51
C GLY A 1 -18.62 11.24 -20.00
N ILE A 2 -18.21 12.28 -20.70
CA ILE A 2 -17.12 13.18 -20.30
C ILE A 2 -17.73 14.34 -19.50
N ASN A 3 -17.18 14.60 -18.31
CA ASN A 3 -17.54 15.76 -17.49
C ASN A 3 -16.36 16.74 -17.47
N ILE A 4 -16.61 18.01 -17.78
CA ILE A 4 -15.58 19.05 -17.81
C ILE A 4 -15.84 20.03 -16.67
N ILE A 5 -14.85 20.17 -15.76
CA ILE A 5 -14.86 21.15 -14.69
C ILE A 5 -13.90 22.28 -15.07
N TYR A 6 -14.45 23.44 -15.37
CA TYR A 6 -13.71 24.63 -15.77
C TYR A 6 -13.64 25.65 -14.64
N GLY A 7 -12.52 26.37 -14.55
CA GLY A 7 -12.30 27.47 -13.62
C GLY A 7 -10.91 28.06 -13.85
N GLU A 8 -10.71 29.30 -13.45
CA GLU A 8 -9.41 29.97 -13.50
C GLU A 8 -8.39 29.31 -12.55
N ASN A 9 -7.14 29.72 -12.62
CA ASN A 9 -6.12 29.22 -11.68
C ASN A 9 -6.51 29.57 -10.24
N GLU A 10 -6.15 28.71 -9.30
CA GLU A 10 -6.44 28.85 -7.86
C GLU A 10 -7.92 28.68 -7.45
N HIS A 11 -8.84 28.36 -8.37
CA HIS A 11 -10.25 28.07 -8.07
C HIS A 11 -10.53 26.65 -7.55
N GLY A 12 -9.54 25.98 -7.00
CA GLY A 12 -9.73 24.71 -6.27
C GLY A 12 -9.91 23.45 -7.13
N LYS A 13 -9.64 23.48 -8.46
CA LYS A 13 -9.77 22.28 -9.31
C LYS A 13 -8.95 21.09 -8.81
N SER A 14 -7.68 21.33 -8.48
CA SER A 14 -6.80 20.30 -7.92
C SER A 14 -7.20 19.89 -6.50
N THR A 15 -7.80 20.82 -5.74
CA THR A 15 -8.34 20.52 -4.42
C THR A 15 -9.52 19.57 -4.51
N LEU A 16 -10.40 19.75 -5.50
CA LEU A 16 -11.52 18.84 -5.75
C LEU A 16 -11.03 17.44 -6.14
N LEU A 17 -9.99 17.34 -6.98
CA LEU A 17 -9.40 16.05 -7.34
C LEU A 17 -8.83 15.32 -6.11
N ASN A 18 -8.04 16.04 -5.31
CA ASN A 18 -7.50 15.50 -4.06
C ASN A 18 -8.61 15.19 -3.04
N PHE A 19 -9.69 15.95 -3.00
CA PHE A 19 -10.84 15.63 -2.18
C PHE A 19 -11.43 14.26 -2.54
N ILE A 20 -11.62 13.97 -3.82
CA ILE A 20 -12.14 12.66 -4.28
C ILE A 20 -11.21 11.52 -3.82
N VAL A 21 -9.90 11.64 -4.06
CA VAL A 21 -8.91 10.65 -3.62
C VAL A 21 -8.98 10.45 -2.10
N ASN A 22 -8.96 11.56 -1.35
CA ASN A 22 -8.97 11.53 0.11
C ASN A 22 -10.29 10.98 0.69
N MET A 23 -11.41 11.13 -0.02
CA MET A 23 -12.66 10.51 0.40
C MET A 23 -12.59 8.99 0.39
N PHE A 24 -11.91 8.40 -0.59
CA PHE A 24 -11.77 6.95 -0.71
C PHE A 24 -10.67 6.39 0.21
N TYR A 25 -9.50 7.00 0.24
CA TYR A 25 -8.32 6.45 0.91
C TYR A 25 -7.94 7.14 2.22
N GLY A 26 -8.48 8.32 2.48
CA GLY A 26 -8.14 9.13 3.66
C GLY A 26 -6.98 10.08 3.41
N THR A 27 -6.70 10.94 4.38
CA THR A 27 -5.60 11.91 4.32
C THR A 27 -4.38 11.39 5.08
N SER A 28 -3.20 11.52 4.50
CA SER A 28 -1.96 11.29 5.23
C SER A 28 -1.75 12.38 6.30
N LYS A 29 -1.57 11.95 7.56
CA LYS A 29 -1.22 12.84 8.68
C LYS A 29 0.29 12.86 8.96
N ASN A 30 1.04 11.99 8.29
CA ASN A 30 2.47 11.85 8.51
C ASN A 30 3.24 12.87 7.69
N LYS A 31 4.07 13.67 8.37
CA LYS A 31 5.02 14.56 7.71
C LYS A 31 6.25 13.77 7.25
N LYS A 32 6.55 13.81 5.96
CA LYS A 32 7.80 13.28 5.43
C LYS A 32 8.85 14.38 5.45
N GLY A 33 9.61 14.48 6.54
CA GLY A 33 10.62 15.52 6.72
C GLY A 33 10.00 16.92 6.86
N LYS A 34 10.37 17.87 5.97
CA LYS A 34 9.86 19.25 5.95
C LYS A 34 8.56 19.43 5.15
N ILE A 35 8.07 18.35 4.51
CA ILE A 35 6.88 18.43 3.65
C ILE A 35 5.65 18.40 4.54
N MET A 36 4.73 19.34 4.32
CA MET A 36 3.45 19.42 5.00
C MET A 36 2.62 18.17 4.68
N SER A 37 1.92 17.63 5.68
CA SER A 37 1.01 16.50 5.43
C SER A 37 -0.19 16.94 4.58
N ASP A 38 -0.84 16.02 3.86
CA ASP A 38 -2.03 16.34 3.08
C ASP A 38 -3.14 16.87 3.97
N PHE A 39 -3.28 16.35 5.18
CA PHE A 39 -4.22 16.87 6.17
C PHE A 39 -3.95 18.34 6.49
N ASP A 40 -2.72 18.72 6.81
CA ASP A 40 -2.36 20.10 7.14
C ASP A 40 -2.48 21.04 5.92
N LYS A 41 -2.23 20.52 4.72
CA LYS A 41 -2.30 21.29 3.46
C LYS A 41 -3.73 21.68 3.08
N TYR A 42 -4.68 20.80 3.33
CA TYR A 42 -6.07 20.98 2.89
C TYR A 42 -7.04 21.34 4.01
N LYS A 43 -6.59 21.28 5.29
CA LYS A 43 -7.42 21.68 6.42
C LYS A 43 -7.84 23.16 6.28
N PRO A 44 -9.14 23.50 6.44
CA PRO A 44 -9.59 24.89 6.49
C PRO A 44 -8.88 25.70 7.59
N TRP A 45 -8.67 26.99 7.33
CA TRP A 45 -7.95 27.86 8.27
C TRP A 45 -8.90 28.54 9.27
N ASP A 46 -10.15 28.69 8.88
CA ASP A 46 -11.18 29.47 9.58
C ASP A 46 -12.19 28.61 10.33
N THR A 47 -12.11 27.28 10.19
CA THR A 47 -13.01 26.35 10.86
C THR A 47 -12.29 25.08 11.28
N GLU A 48 -12.77 24.46 12.36
CA GLU A 48 -12.33 23.13 12.77
C GLU A 48 -13.04 22.01 12.00
N GLU A 49 -14.13 22.34 11.32
CA GLU A 49 -14.86 21.37 10.52
C GLU A 49 -14.11 21.06 9.23
N PHE A 50 -13.62 19.84 9.12
CA PHE A 50 -12.97 19.31 7.94
C PHE A 50 -13.57 17.95 7.61
N SER A 51 -14.65 17.98 6.86
CA SER A 51 -15.43 16.79 6.50
C SER A 51 -15.92 16.85 5.06
N GLY A 52 -16.35 15.71 4.57
CA GLY A 52 -16.90 15.61 3.23
C GLY A 52 -17.84 14.43 3.09
N LYS A 53 -18.64 14.47 2.02
CA LYS A 53 -19.56 13.43 1.62
C LYS A 53 -19.42 13.16 0.13
N ILE A 54 -19.40 11.89 -0.26
CA ILE A 54 -19.41 11.46 -1.66
C ILE A 54 -20.41 10.32 -1.83
N LYS A 55 -21.10 10.32 -2.96
CA LYS A 55 -21.93 9.18 -3.41
C LYS A 55 -21.33 8.63 -4.69
N TYR A 56 -21.31 7.32 -4.79
CA TYR A 56 -20.84 6.63 -5.99
C TYR A 56 -21.58 5.32 -6.20
N THR A 57 -21.52 4.83 -7.42
CA THR A 57 -22.09 3.55 -7.83
C THR A 57 -20.97 2.66 -8.32
N LEU A 58 -20.93 1.41 -7.87
CA LEU A 58 -20.02 0.40 -8.38
C LEU A 58 -20.53 -0.20 -9.70
N ASP A 59 -19.67 -0.88 -10.42
CA ASP A 59 -20.01 -1.52 -11.70
C ASP A 59 -21.08 -2.61 -11.58
N ASN A 60 -21.23 -3.18 -10.39
CA ASN A 60 -22.31 -4.13 -10.08
C ASN A 60 -23.68 -3.46 -9.84
N GLY A 61 -23.75 -2.12 -9.87
CA GLY A 61 -24.94 -1.32 -9.66
C GLY A 61 -25.22 -0.91 -8.21
N GLU A 62 -24.43 -1.38 -7.26
CA GLU A 62 -24.57 -1.00 -5.84
C GLU A 62 -24.20 0.45 -5.61
N ASN A 63 -25.00 1.16 -4.80
CA ASN A 63 -24.82 2.55 -4.46
C ASN A 63 -24.32 2.70 -3.03
N TYR A 64 -23.33 3.55 -2.86
CA TYR A 64 -22.76 3.86 -1.55
C TYR A 64 -22.70 5.36 -1.32
N GLU A 65 -22.87 5.76 -0.05
CA GLU A 65 -22.61 7.10 0.43
C GLU A 65 -21.52 7.03 1.50
N VAL A 66 -20.44 7.77 1.31
CA VAL A 66 -19.33 7.86 2.27
C VAL A 66 -19.32 9.25 2.89
N PHE A 67 -19.39 9.31 4.21
CA PHE A 67 -19.12 10.50 5.00
C PHE A 67 -17.78 10.35 5.72
N ARG A 68 -16.87 11.27 5.46
CA ARG A 68 -15.56 11.30 6.09
C ARG A 68 -15.34 12.60 6.83
N GLU A 69 -15.05 12.48 8.10
CA GLU A 69 -14.47 13.55 8.91
C GLU A 69 -12.94 13.31 8.92
N PHE A 70 -12.19 14.20 8.28
CA PHE A 70 -10.76 13.99 8.03
C PHE A 70 -9.90 14.06 9.30
N SER A 71 -10.42 14.60 10.40
CA SER A 71 -9.82 14.49 11.72
C SER A 71 -9.86 13.05 12.27
N LYS A 72 -10.84 12.25 11.87
CA LYS A 72 -11.01 10.85 12.23
C LYS A 72 -10.36 9.92 11.20
N LYS A 73 -9.96 8.75 11.63
CA LYS A 73 -9.27 7.79 10.77
C LYS A 73 -10.23 7.05 9.85
N ASN A 74 -11.38 6.66 10.36
CA ASN A 74 -12.34 5.83 9.62
C ASN A 74 -13.54 6.66 9.19
N PRO A 75 -14.01 6.51 7.94
CA PRO A 75 -15.25 7.11 7.46
C PRO A 75 -16.47 6.36 7.99
N LYS A 76 -17.64 6.96 7.82
CA LYS A 76 -18.93 6.27 7.84
C LYS A 76 -19.34 5.93 6.42
N ILE A 77 -19.81 4.72 6.21
CA ILE A 77 -20.18 4.19 4.91
C ILE A 77 -21.61 3.70 5.02
N TYR A 78 -22.44 4.17 4.11
CA TYR A 78 -23.85 3.81 4.03
C TYR A 78 -24.13 3.14 2.70
N ASP A 79 -24.95 2.10 2.73
CA ASP A 79 -25.46 1.44 1.55
C ASP A 79 -26.63 2.20 0.89
N GLU A 80 -27.26 1.60 -0.11
CA GLU A 80 -28.41 2.20 -0.80
C GLU A 80 -29.65 2.37 0.11
N ASN A 81 -29.77 1.58 1.19
CA ASN A 81 -30.83 1.65 2.17
C ASN A 81 -30.50 2.64 3.31
N MET A 82 -29.38 3.35 3.23
CA MET A 82 -28.87 4.23 4.27
C MET A 82 -28.51 3.50 5.58
N GLU A 83 -28.21 2.21 5.49
CA GLU A 83 -27.70 1.42 6.61
C GLU A 83 -26.18 1.62 6.76
N ASP A 84 -25.71 1.76 8.02
CA ASP A 84 -24.27 1.93 8.32
C ASP A 84 -23.53 0.61 8.21
N VAL A 85 -22.86 0.39 7.08
CA VAL A 85 -22.06 -0.79 6.77
C VAL A 85 -20.56 -0.61 7.06
N SER A 86 -20.18 0.45 7.77
CA SER A 86 -18.77 0.80 8.04
C SER A 86 -17.98 -0.33 8.73
N LYS A 87 -18.66 -1.17 9.51
CA LYS A 87 -18.05 -2.27 10.28
C LYS A 87 -17.78 -3.53 9.47
N GLU A 88 -18.33 -3.63 8.28
CA GLU A 88 -18.15 -4.78 7.40
C GLU A 88 -16.76 -4.82 6.76
N TYR A 89 -16.10 -3.65 6.71
CA TYR A 89 -14.80 -3.50 6.09
C TYR A 89 -13.65 -3.62 7.08
N SER A 90 -12.57 -4.24 6.65
CA SER A 90 -11.36 -4.36 7.46
C SER A 90 -10.71 -3.01 7.72
N ILE A 91 -10.01 -2.91 8.85
CA ILE A 91 -9.31 -1.69 9.27
C ILE A 91 -7.81 -1.99 9.35
N ASP A 92 -7.03 -1.37 8.49
CA ASP A 92 -5.58 -1.38 8.59
C ASP A 92 -5.08 -0.36 9.64
N LYS A 93 -4.04 -0.73 10.38
CA LYS A 93 -3.48 0.12 11.45
C LYS A 93 -2.93 1.46 10.95
N ASN A 94 -2.42 1.51 9.72
CA ASN A 94 -1.78 2.68 9.14
C ASN A 94 -2.74 3.51 8.29
N THR A 95 -3.46 2.86 7.38
CA THR A 95 -4.28 3.50 6.35
C THR A 95 -5.75 3.66 6.74
N GLY A 96 -6.23 2.94 7.77
CA GLY A 96 -7.63 2.98 8.21
C GLY A 96 -8.52 1.99 7.48
N SER A 97 -9.79 2.34 7.30
CA SER A 97 -10.78 1.48 6.65
C SER A 97 -10.41 1.19 5.20
N GLN A 98 -10.47 -0.08 4.82
CA GLN A 98 -10.10 -0.59 3.50
C GLN A 98 -11.31 -0.76 2.55
N PHE A 99 -12.41 -0.08 2.83
CA PHE A 99 -13.68 -0.28 2.12
C PHE A 99 -13.54 -0.18 0.60
N PHE A 100 -12.89 0.86 0.10
CA PHE A 100 -12.79 1.09 -1.33
C PHE A 100 -11.89 0.06 -2.02
N TYR A 101 -10.81 -0.36 -1.35
CA TYR A 101 -9.98 -1.48 -1.81
C TYR A 101 -10.75 -2.79 -1.82
N GLU A 102 -11.56 -3.08 -0.81
CA GLU A 102 -12.35 -4.33 -0.75
C GLU A 102 -13.44 -4.38 -1.83
N GLN A 103 -14.04 -3.23 -2.14
CA GLN A 103 -15.06 -3.10 -3.18
C GLN A 103 -14.47 -3.17 -4.60
N THR A 104 -13.35 -2.48 -4.85
CA THR A 104 -12.81 -2.27 -6.20
C THR A 104 -11.54 -3.07 -6.50
N LYS A 105 -10.86 -3.61 -5.48
CA LYS A 105 -9.52 -4.21 -5.54
C LYS A 105 -8.43 -3.23 -6.01
N VAL A 106 -8.69 -1.94 -5.97
CA VAL A 106 -7.75 -0.89 -6.36
C VAL A 106 -7.23 -0.20 -5.10
N ASP A 107 -5.93 -0.27 -4.85
CA ASP A 107 -5.28 0.48 -3.77
C ASP A 107 -5.03 1.94 -4.17
N GLU A 108 -4.74 2.79 -3.18
CA GLU A 108 -4.50 4.23 -3.37
C GLU A 108 -3.44 4.50 -4.45
N GLN A 109 -2.35 3.73 -4.43
CA GLN A 109 -1.24 3.94 -5.36
C GLN A 109 -1.61 3.56 -6.79
N ALA A 110 -2.33 2.46 -6.99
CA ALA A 110 -2.86 2.10 -8.29
C ALA A 110 -3.89 3.14 -8.78
N PHE A 111 -4.78 3.60 -7.91
CA PHE A 111 -5.78 4.60 -8.24
C PHE A 111 -5.12 5.92 -8.68
N THR A 112 -4.19 6.45 -7.91
CA THR A 112 -3.51 7.71 -8.21
C THR A 112 -2.61 7.63 -9.43
N SER A 113 -2.06 6.47 -9.75
CA SER A 113 -1.16 6.29 -10.92
C SER A 113 -1.88 5.93 -12.22
N THR A 114 -3.13 5.42 -12.16
CA THR A 114 -3.84 4.94 -13.35
C THR A 114 -5.13 5.70 -13.64
N VAL A 115 -5.87 6.10 -12.59
CA VAL A 115 -7.17 6.77 -12.70
C VAL A 115 -7.01 8.29 -12.64
N VAL A 116 -6.05 8.77 -11.84
CA VAL A 116 -5.79 10.19 -11.65
C VAL A 116 -4.58 10.61 -12.49
N SER A 117 -4.69 11.71 -13.21
CA SER A 117 -3.56 12.33 -13.91
C SER A 117 -3.36 13.75 -13.38
N TYR A 118 -2.28 13.96 -12.66
CA TYR A 118 -1.89 15.29 -12.18
C TYR A 118 -1.15 16.07 -13.26
N GLN A 119 -1.24 17.39 -13.22
CA GLN A 119 -0.70 18.27 -14.24
C GLN A 119 0.83 18.14 -14.46
N ASN A 120 1.57 17.71 -13.43
CA ASN A 120 3.03 17.60 -13.46
C ASN A 120 3.54 16.15 -13.44
N GLU A 121 2.67 15.15 -13.49
CA GLU A 121 3.02 13.74 -13.39
C GLU A 121 2.79 13.01 -14.72
N VAL A 122 3.34 13.56 -15.82
CA VAL A 122 3.31 12.88 -17.13
C VAL A 122 4.35 11.74 -17.16
N GLU A 123 5.35 11.77 -16.30
CA GLU A 123 6.34 10.71 -16.18
C GLU A 123 6.03 9.84 -14.96
N LEU A 124 5.70 8.57 -15.22
CA LEU A 124 5.64 7.55 -14.18
C LEU A 124 7.03 7.43 -13.54
N ASP A 125 7.13 7.69 -12.26
CA ASP A 125 8.38 7.45 -11.55
C ASP A 125 8.73 5.95 -11.57
N ASN A 126 9.99 5.62 -11.37
CA ASN A 126 10.46 4.23 -11.41
C ASN A 126 9.76 3.33 -10.37
N GLN A 127 9.27 3.91 -9.27
CA GLN A 127 8.56 3.19 -8.24
C GLN A 127 7.16 2.78 -8.70
N THR A 128 6.43 3.69 -9.31
CA THR A 128 5.09 3.46 -9.89
C THR A 128 5.15 2.48 -11.06
N GLN A 129 6.14 2.62 -11.95
CA GLN A 129 6.37 1.65 -13.03
C GLN A 129 6.61 0.24 -12.49
N ASN A 130 7.44 0.09 -11.47
CA ASN A 130 7.72 -1.22 -10.86
C ASN A 130 6.48 -1.85 -10.23
N ILE A 131 5.59 -1.05 -9.63
CA ILE A 131 4.34 -1.53 -9.03
C ILE A 131 3.37 -2.00 -10.09
N LEU A 132 3.20 -1.24 -11.18
CA LEU A 132 2.37 -1.63 -12.31
C LEU A 132 2.89 -2.90 -12.98
N LEU A 133 4.20 -2.97 -13.22
CA LEU A 133 4.84 -4.17 -13.78
C LEU A 133 4.65 -5.39 -12.86
N GLN A 134 4.76 -5.23 -11.53
CA GLN A 134 4.50 -6.31 -10.59
C GLN A 134 3.03 -6.77 -10.62
N LYS A 135 2.07 -5.85 -10.70
CA LYS A 135 0.65 -6.21 -10.82
C LYS A 135 0.36 -6.96 -12.11
N ILE A 136 0.87 -6.47 -13.23
CA ILE A 136 0.74 -7.14 -14.53
C ILE A 136 1.39 -8.53 -14.50
N ALA A 137 2.59 -8.65 -13.95
CA ALA A 137 3.30 -9.93 -13.84
C ALA A 137 2.57 -10.93 -12.93
N ASN A 138 2.02 -10.45 -11.80
CA ASN A 138 1.24 -11.30 -10.89
C ASN A 138 -0.04 -11.79 -11.57
N THR A 139 -0.80 -10.91 -12.19
CA THR A 139 -2.03 -11.26 -12.91
C THR A 139 -1.76 -12.22 -14.06
N SER A 140 -0.69 -11.99 -14.82
CA SER A 140 -0.29 -12.86 -15.94
C SER A 140 0.20 -14.24 -15.48
N SER A 141 0.87 -14.33 -14.33
CA SER A 141 1.48 -15.59 -13.86
C SER A 141 0.56 -16.44 -12.99
N THR A 142 -0.31 -15.80 -12.20
CA THR A 142 -1.14 -16.48 -11.19
C THR A 142 -2.63 -16.35 -11.44
N GLY A 143 -3.05 -15.49 -12.35
CA GLY A 143 -4.47 -15.18 -12.60
C GLY A 143 -5.16 -14.45 -11.44
N ALA A 144 -4.41 -14.03 -10.40
CA ALA A 144 -4.95 -13.40 -9.21
C ALA A 144 -4.03 -12.30 -8.67
N ASP A 145 -4.59 -11.12 -8.43
CA ASP A 145 -3.88 -9.93 -7.93
C ASP A 145 -3.29 -10.09 -6.52
N ASN A 146 -3.85 -11.00 -5.73
CA ASN A 146 -3.47 -11.20 -4.33
C ASN A 146 -2.31 -12.19 -4.13
N ILE A 147 -1.91 -12.92 -5.18
CA ILE A 147 -0.82 -13.89 -5.14
C ILE A 147 0.42 -13.25 -5.76
N SER A 148 1.34 -12.80 -4.94
CA SER A 148 2.60 -12.21 -5.39
C SER A 148 3.74 -13.20 -5.24
N TYR A 149 4.38 -13.58 -6.36
CA TYR A 149 5.63 -14.34 -6.37
C TYR A 149 6.68 -13.67 -5.47
N LYS A 150 6.81 -12.35 -5.53
CA LYS A 150 7.75 -11.59 -4.70
C LYS A 150 7.47 -11.77 -3.21
N LYS A 151 6.21 -11.66 -2.78
CA LYS A 151 5.84 -11.87 -1.36
C LYS A 151 6.14 -13.30 -0.90
N ALA A 152 5.90 -14.30 -1.77
CA ALA A 152 6.23 -15.68 -1.47
C ALA A 152 7.75 -15.88 -1.36
N PHE A 153 8.51 -15.31 -2.30
CA PHE A 153 9.97 -15.38 -2.31
C PHE A 153 10.60 -14.67 -1.11
N ASP A 154 10.12 -13.47 -0.76
CA ASP A 154 10.57 -12.72 0.42
C ASP A 154 10.28 -13.49 1.72
N LYS A 155 9.12 -14.14 1.80
CA LYS A 155 8.75 -14.98 2.94
C LYS A 155 9.64 -16.22 3.06
N LEU A 156 9.98 -16.85 1.93
CA LEU A 156 10.92 -17.98 1.89
C LEU A 156 12.34 -17.55 2.27
N ASN A 157 12.83 -16.45 1.72
CA ASN A 157 14.12 -15.89 2.08
C ASN A 157 14.22 -15.55 3.56
N LYS A 158 13.17 -14.92 4.10
CA LYS A 158 13.12 -14.63 5.53
C LYS A 158 13.16 -15.91 6.37
N LYS A 159 12.39 -16.91 6.01
CA LYS A 159 12.37 -18.21 6.69
C LYS A 159 13.74 -18.89 6.60
N GLN A 160 14.39 -18.86 5.43
CA GLN A 160 15.75 -19.38 5.25
C GLN A 160 16.76 -18.67 6.16
N LEU A 161 16.72 -17.33 6.23
CA LEU A 161 17.59 -16.55 7.11
C LEU A 161 17.34 -16.83 8.60
N ASP A 162 16.08 -17.01 8.99
CA ASP A 162 15.70 -17.28 10.38
C ASP A 162 16.07 -18.70 10.83
N GLU A 163 15.85 -19.71 9.99
CA GLU A 163 16.02 -21.12 10.34
C GLU A 163 17.43 -21.67 10.02
N ILE A 164 18.02 -21.28 8.91
CA ILE A 164 19.29 -21.80 8.42
C ILE A 164 20.42 -20.80 8.63
N GLY A 165 20.16 -19.53 8.29
CA GLY A 165 21.14 -18.44 8.31
C GLY A 165 21.92 -18.31 7.00
N THR A 166 22.98 -17.50 7.04
CA THR A 166 23.96 -17.31 5.97
C THR A 166 25.36 -17.61 6.50
N THR A 167 26.34 -17.71 5.62
CA THR A 167 27.75 -17.89 5.99
C THR A 167 28.29 -16.82 6.95
N ARG A 168 27.61 -15.66 7.05
CA ARG A 168 27.98 -14.56 7.95
C ARG A 168 27.16 -14.53 9.25
N SER A 169 26.15 -15.37 9.39
CA SER A 169 25.24 -15.38 10.55
C SER A 169 25.89 -16.16 11.70
N GLN A 170 26.19 -15.50 12.81
CA GLN A 170 26.75 -16.21 13.99
C GLN A 170 25.67 -17.07 14.68
N GLY A 171 26.04 -18.31 15.09
CA GLY A 171 25.16 -19.19 15.86
C GLY A 171 24.01 -19.86 15.09
N LYS A 172 23.92 -19.68 13.78
CA LYS A 172 22.92 -20.36 12.95
C LYS A 172 23.42 -21.74 12.47
N PRO A 173 22.50 -22.68 12.14
CA PRO A 173 22.85 -24.05 11.76
C PRO A 173 23.92 -24.16 10.68
N ILE A 174 23.86 -23.30 9.65
CA ILE A 174 24.86 -23.30 8.57
C ILE A 174 26.30 -23.05 9.07
N ASN A 175 26.46 -22.13 10.03
CA ASN A 175 27.79 -21.82 10.56
C ASN A 175 28.30 -22.86 11.55
N ILE A 176 27.39 -23.51 12.26
CA ILE A 176 27.73 -24.64 13.12
C ILE A 176 28.27 -25.77 12.25
N ALA A 177 27.57 -26.14 11.18
CA ALA A 177 27.99 -27.18 10.23
C ALA A 177 29.34 -26.84 9.55
N ILE A 178 29.52 -25.58 9.11
CA ILE A 178 30.81 -25.16 8.52
C ILE A 178 31.96 -25.34 9.48
N ARG A 179 31.83 -24.90 10.75
CA ARG A 179 32.86 -25.05 11.77
C ARG A 179 33.18 -26.51 12.08
N GLU A 180 32.16 -27.36 12.09
CA GLU A 180 32.34 -28.79 12.32
C GLU A 180 33.08 -29.45 11.15
N ILE A 181 32.77 -29.09 9.92
CA ILE A 181 33.50 -29.53 8.72
C ILE A 181 34.98 -29.08 8.79
N GLU A 182 35.24 -27.81 9.12
CA GLU A 182 36.60 -27.27 9.25
C GLU A 182 37.39 -28.02 10.33
N ASN A 183 36.77 -28.30 11.48
CA ASN A 183 37.38 -29.04 12.58
C ASN A 183 37.71 -30.48 12.16
N LEU A 184 36.74 -31.19 11.57
CA LEU A 184 36.94 -32.56 11.07
C LEU A 184 37.99 -32.62 9.98
N THR A 185 38.08 -31.65 9.11
CA THR A 185 39.09 -31.55 8.06
C THR A 185 40.49 -31.42 8.68
N SER A 186 40.63 -30.52 9.67
CA SER A 186 41.89 -30.34 10.41
C SER A 186 42.35 -31.62 11.14
N ILE A 187 41.41 -32.32 11.78
CA ILE A 187 41.69 -33.61 12.42
C ILE A 187 42.15 -34.66 11.39
N ASN A 188 41.46 -34.75 10.26
CA ASN A 188 41.82 -35.70 9.20
C ASN A 188 43.21 -35.40 8.59
N GLU A 189 43.54 -34.11 8.39
CA GLU A 189 44.87 -33.71 7.93
C GLU A 189 45.98 -34.06 8.94
N SER A 190 45.70 -33.90 10.24
CA SER A 190 46.65 -34.27 11.28
C SER A 190 46.88 -35.77 11.33
N LEU A 191 45.84 -36.59 11.21
CA LEU A 191 45.93 -38.04 11.18
C LEU A 191 46.75 -38.55 9.97
N ARG A 192 46.54 -37.97 8.80
CA ARG A 192 47.31 -38.31 7.57
C ARG A 192 48.82 -38.00 7.65
N ARG A 193 49.23 -37.13 8.58
CA ARG A 193 50.68 -36.87 8.81
C ARG A 193 51.35 -37.88 9.69
N TYR A 194 50.61 -38.77 10.34
CA TYR A 194 51.12 -39.85 11.20
C TYR A 194 51.08 -41.21 10.52
N GLU A 195 50.55 -41.32 9.30
CA GLU A 195 50.74 -42.46 8.38
C GLU A 195 51.93 -42.24 7.48
#